data_f6d1537c372a39f9c5d33e6f4b111e22
#
_entry.id   f6d1537c372a39f9c5d33e6f4b111e22
#
_cell.length_a   1.000
_cell.length_b   1.000
_cell.length_c   1.000
_cell.angle_alpha   90.00
_cell.angle_beta   90.00
_cell.angle_gamma   90.00
#
_symmetry.space_group_name_H-M   'P 1'
#
loop_
_entity.id
_entity.type
_entity.pdbx_description
1 polymer ?
#
loop_
_entity_poly.entity_id
_entity_poly.type
_entity_poly.pdbx_seq_one_letter_code
_entity_poly.pdbx_strand_id
1 'polypeptide(L)'
;MFAHFLDQAEKADELGFGVGWVAQAHLSTEVQKQNSKPVVPHYPGEVGLCTDFFQVATAMFARTKRMEVGSAVMSILASGGPIPQAERVGSFLALHGMNPEEKRRLHIGFSAGRFEFMARPYGIVPRDEVEEAAWPALRGQIFAEASEIFLRLLNGEVISSDMIGKTILTRDNFRSDEDWQNVPVSYTHLRAHET
;
A
#
# COMPACT_ATOMS: atom_id res chain seq x y z
N MET A 1 3.57 0.39 23.72
CA MET A 1 2.50 0.64 22.75
C MET A 1 1.98 -0.67 22.14
N PHE A 2 2.79 -1.50 21.46
CA PHE A 2 2.32 -2.78 20.88
C PHE A 2 1.72 -3.75 21.90
N ALA A 3 2.25 -3.83 23.13
CA ALA A 3 1.66 -4.66 24.17
C ALA A 3 0.19 -4.27 24.43
N HIS A 4 -0.08 -2.98 24.66
CA HIS A 4 -1.46 -2.51 24.86
C HIS A 4 -2.36 -2.73 23.66
N PHE A 5 -1.82 -2.60 22.44
CA PHE A 5 -2.59 -2.90 21.23
C PHE A 5 -2.99 -4.37 21.17
N LEU A 6 -2.08 -5.29 21.50
CA LEU A 6 -2.37 -6.72 21.54
C LEU A 6 -3.33 -7.09 22.67
N ASP A 7 -3.22 -6.46 23.84
CA ASP A 7 -4.17 -6.63 24.94
C ASP A 7 -5.58 -6.17 24.54
N GLN A 8 -5.68 -5.07 23.77
CA GLN A 8 -6.96 -4.59 23.23
C GLN A 8 -7.52 -5.55 22.19
N ALA A 9 -6.66 -6.10 21.30
CA ALA A 9 -7.08 -7.09 20.31
C ALA A 9 -7.62 -8.37 20.96
N GLU A 10 -6.94 -8.87 21.99
CA GLU A 10 -7.39 -10.02 22.77
C GLU A 10 -8.73 -9.74 23.45
N LYS A 11 -8.90 -8.56 24.05
CA LYS A 11 -10.15 -8.15 24.66
C LYS A 11 -11.28 -8.00 23.65
N ALA A 12 -10.99 -7.46 22.47
CA ALA A 12 -11.96 -7.35 21.38
C ALA A 12 -12.42 -8.75 20.90
N ASP A 13 -11.48 -9.71 20.77
CA ASP A 13 -11.80 -11.09 20.44
C ASP A 13 -12.72 -11.74 21.48
N GLU A 14 -12.45 -11.53 22.79
CA GLU A 14 -13.33 -12.00 23.88
C GLU A 14 -14.74 -11.41 23.79
N LEU A 15 -14.84 -10.14 23.37
CA LEU A 15 -16.12 -9.43 23.21
C LEU A 15 -16.85 -9.79 21.91
N GLY A 16 -16.25 -10.60 21.03
CA GLY A 16 -16.89 -11.10 19.81
C GLY A 16 -16.72 -10.23 18.58
N PHE A 17 -15.73 -9.32 18.55
CA PHE A 17 -15.40 -8.61 17.32
C PHE A 17 -14.84 -9.59 16.27
N GLY A 18 -15.35 -9.52 15.04
CA GLY A 18 -15.03 -10.49 13.98
C GLY A 18 -13.68 -10.23 13.30
N VAL A 19 -13.30 -8.98 13.07
CA VAL A 19 -12.08 -8.61 12.34
C VAL A 19 -11.37 -7.46 13.05
N GLY A 20 -10.08 -7.62 13.29
CA GLY A 20 -9.18 -6.57 13.75
C GLY A 20 -8.45 -5.91 12.58
N TRP A 21 -8.75 -4.63 12.30
CA TRP A 21 -8.15 -3.89 11.20
C TRP A 21 -6.92 -3.11 11.67
N VAL A 22 -5.79 -3.28 10.96
CA VAL A 22 -4.51 -2.66 11.30
C VAL A 22 -4.06 -1.72 10.19
N ALA A 23 -3.79 -0.47 10.53
CA ALA A 23 -3.20 0.50 9.62
C ALA A 23 -1.68 0.28 9.52
N GLN A 24 -1.16 0.31 8.29
CA GLN A 24 0.26 0.27 8.02
C GLN A 24 0.74 1.63 7.49
N ALA A 25 1.85 2.12 7.99
CA ALA A 25 2.47 3.34 7.51
C ALA A 25 4.00 3.25 7.54
N HIS A 26 4.66 3.85 6.55
CA HIS A 26 6.11 3.88 6.41
C HIS A 26 6.60 5.31 6.55
N LEU A 27 7.76 5.51 7.21
CA LEU A 27 8.45 6.79 7.33
C LEU A 27 7.57 7.91 7.92
N SER A 28 6.57 7.54 8.74
CA SER A 28 5.49 8.46 9.09
C SER A 28 5.82 9.38 10.26
N THR A 29 6.68 8.96 11.17
CA THR A 29 6.83 9.58 12.48
C THR A 29 7.32 11.03 12.42
N GLU A 30 8.46 11.30 11.78
CA GLU A 30 9.01 12.65 11.68
C GLU A 30 8.20 13.55 10.75
N VAL A 31 7.76 13.02 9.60
CA VAL A 31 6.98 13.78 8.65
C VAL A 31 5.60 14.14 9.20
N GLN A 32 4.99 13.25 9.98
CA GLN A 32 3.71 13.55 10.64
C GLN A 32 3.84 14.62 11.73
N LYS A 33 4.94 14.64 12.48
CA LYS A 33 5.23 15.70 13.44
C LYS A 33 5.39 17.06 12.79
N GLN A 34 5.90 17.12 11.57
CA GLN A 34 6.09 18.35 10.79
C GLN A 34 4.81 18.77 10.07
N ASN A 35 3.80 17.90 9.98
CA ASN A 35 2.56 18.22 9.30
C ASN A 35 1.68 19.13 10.16
N SER A 36 1.30 20.29 9.63
CA SER A 36 0.42 21.24 10.30
C SER A 36 -1.01 20.71 10.51
N LYS A 37 -1.40 19.68 9.77
CA LYS A 37 -2.69 19.03 9.91
C LYS A 37 -2.49 17.61 10.43
N PRO A 38 -2.90 17.28 11.67
CA PRO A 38 -2.77 15.94 12.19
C PRO A 38 -3.56 14.94 11.34
N VAL A 39 -3.00 13.76 11.15
CA VAL A 39 -3.64 12.66 10.39
C VAL A 39 -4.91 12.19 11.08
N VAL A 40 -4.86 12.13 12.40
CA VAL A 40 -6.03 11.88 13.24
C VAL A 40 -6.39 13.19 13.94
N PRO A 41 -7.58 13.76 13.68
CA PRO A 41 -8.01 14.99 14.33
C PRO A 41 -7.86 14.91 15.86
N HIS A 42 -7.37 15.98 16.46
CA HIS A 42 -7.20 16.10 17.92
C HIS A 42 -6.16 15.15 18.55
N TYR A 43 -5.39 14.40 17.74
CA TYR A 43 -4.33 13.53 18.24
C TYR A 43 -2.95 14.00 17.75
N PRO A 44 -2.15 14.65 18.62
CA PRO A 44 -0.83 15.16 18.24
C PRO A 44 0.28 14.11 18.30
N GLY A 45 -0.06 12.86 18.62
CA GLY A 45 0.90 11.78 18.79
C GLY A 45 1.35 11.15 17.47
N GLU A 46 2.30 10.25 17.59
CA GLU A 46 2.77 9.44 16.48
C GLU A 46 1.71 8.42 16.06
N VAL A 47 1.41 8.39 14.75
CA VAL A 47 0.49 7.44 14.15
C VAL A 47 1.28 6.57 13.19
N GLY A 48 1.00 5.27 13.15
CA GLY A 48 1.57 4.37 12.16
C GLY A 48 2.91 3.77 12.55
N LEU A 49 3.00 3.21 13.75
CA LEU A 49 4.15 2.39 14.15
C LEU A 49 4.20 1.02 13.48
N CYS A 50 3.11 0.58 12.86
CA CYS A 50 3.07 -0.66 12.11
C CYS A 50 3.69 -0.45 10.73
N THR A 51 4.95 -0.82 10.59
CA THR A 51 5.68 -0.80 9.32
C THR A 51 5.62 -2.12 8.57
N ASP A 52 5.26 -3.20 9.26
CA ASP A 52 5.05 -4.53 8.70
C ASP A 52 3.76 -5.14 9.27
N PHE A 53 2.72 -5.13 8.44
CA PHE A 53 1.41 -5.66 8.78
C PHE A 53 1.45 -7.16 9.12
N PHE A 54 2.25 -7.94 8.40
CA PHE A 54 2.26 -9.41 8.57
C PHE A 54 2.83 -9.85 9.91
N GLN A 55 3.83 -9.14 10.42
CA GLN A 55 4.35 -9.39 11.76
C GLN A 55 3.30 -9.08 12.84
N VAL A 56 2.57 -7.97 12.69
CA VAL A 56 1.49 -7.62 13.61
C VAL A 56 0.34 -8.61 13.52
N ALA A 57 -0.03 -9.03 12.30
CA ALA A 57 -1.06 -10.05 12.09
C ALA A 57 -0.67 -11.37 12.75
N THR A 58 0.57 -11.81 12.61
CA THR A 58 1.09 -13.02 13.29
C THR A 58 0.93 -12.91 14.80
N ALA A 59 1.31 -11.75 15.39
CA ALA A 59 1.17 -11.53 16.82
C ALA A 59 -0.30 -11.50 17.28
N MET A 60 -1.19 -10.91 16.47
CA MET A 60 -2.63 -10.91 16.74
C MET A 60 -3.22 -12.32 16.69
N PHE A 61 -2.92 -13.10 15.66
CA PHE A 61 -3.37 -14.49 15.58
C PHE A 61 -2.87 -15.34 16.74
N ALA A 62 -1.64 -15.09 17.23
CA ALA A 62 -1.11 -15.79 18.39
C ALA A 62 -1.84 -15.45 19.72
N ARG A 63 -2.42 -14.25 19.83
CA ARG A 63 -3.10 -13.75 21.05
C ARG A 63 -4.60 -13.94 21.02
N THR A 64 -5.20 -14.08 19.85
CA THR A 64 -6.66 -14.18 19.66
C THR A 64 -7.06 -15.61 19.28
N LYS A 65 -8.34 -15.93 19.42
CA LYS A 65 -8.87 -17.29 19.14
C LYS A 65 -9.85 -17.33 17.97
N ARG A 66 -10.59 -16.25 17.74
CA ARG A 66 -11.68 -16.19 16.74
C ARG A 66 -11.52 -15.06 15.76
N MET A 67 -10.89 -13.96 16.20
CA MET A 67 -10.76 -12.74 15.42
C MET A 67 -9.90 -12.99 14.18
N GLU A 68 -10.42 -12.61 13.02
CA GLU A 68 -9.67 -12.49 11.78
C GLU A 68 -8.88 -11.17 11.76
N VAL A 69 -7.87 -11.06 10.91
CA VAL A 69 -7.03 -9.87 10.87
C VAL A 69 -7.02 -9.26 9.47
N GLY A 70 -7.11 -7.95 9.40
CA GLY A 70 -7.13 -7.21 8.13
C GLY A 70 -6.20 -6.00 8.11
N SER A 71 -5.65 -5.70 6.95
CA SER A 71 -4.90 -4.46 6.72
C SER A 71 -5.81 -3.32 6.27
N ALA A 72 -5.75 -2.17 6.96
CA ALA A 72 -6.54 -1.00 6.63
C ALA A 72 -5.70 0.29 6.60
N VAL A 73 -4.86 0.43 5.63
CA VAL A 73 -4.53 -0.40 4.49
C VAL A 73 -3.01 -0.50 4.37
N MET A 74 -2.48 -1.53 3.71
CA MET A 74 -1.07 -1.53 3.33
C MET A 74 -0.87 -0.78 2.01
N SER A 75 0.31 -0.16 1.83
CA SER A 75 0.68 0.47 0.57
C SER A 75 1.44 -0.51 -0.30
N ILE A 76 0.91 -0.80 -1.50
CA ILE A 76 1.61 -1.65 -2.47
C ILE A 76 2.65 -0.90 -3.30
N LEU A 77 2.70 0.43 -3.20
CA LEU A 77 3.73 1.24 -3.86
C LEU A 77 4.91 1.54 -2.92
N ALA A 78 4.65 1.72 -1.62
CA ALA A 78 5.71 1.80 -0.62
C ALA A 78 6.18 0.39 -0.22
N SER A 79 7.37 0.24 0.26
CA SER A 79 7.96 -1.06 0.67
C SER A 79 8.38 -1.97 -0.50
N GLY A 80 8.80 -1.37 -1.60
CA GLY A 80 9.40 -2.09 -2.73
C GLY A 80 8.46 -2.45 -3.87
N GLY A 81 7.18 -2.03 -3.81
CA GLY A 81 6.23 -2.24 -4.91
C GLY A 81 5.39 -3.51 -4.80
N PRO A 82 4.63 -3.84 -5.87
CA PRO A 82 3.64 -4.92 -5.86
C PRO A 82 4.26 -6.32 -5.71
N ILE A 83 5.44 -6.55 -6.27
CA ILE A 83 6.10 -7.87 -6.25
C ILE A 83 6.49 -8.27 -4.82
N PRO A 84 7.31 -7.50 -4.08
CA PRO A 84 7.64 -7.84 -2.70
C PRO A 84 6.42 -7.94 -1.79
N GLN A 85 5.36 -7.17 -2.06
CA GLN A 85 4.13 -7.28 -1.28
C GLN A 85 3.38 -8.59 -1.56
N ALA A 86 3.33 -9.04 -2.81
CA ALA A 86 2.75 -10.34 -3.15
C ALA A 86 3.55 -11.49 -2.52
N GLU A 87 4.88 -11.42 -2.54
CA GLU A 87 5.75 -12.40 -1.89
C GLU A 87 5.53 -12.47 -0.37
N ARG A 88 5.35 -11.32 0.29
CA ARG A 88 5.05 -11.27 1.73
C ARG A 88 3.70 -11.90 2.05
N VAL A 89 2.67 -11.61 1.25
CA VAL A 89 1.36 -12.27 1.39
C VAL A 89 1.52 -13.76 1.22
N GLY A 90 2.17 -14.21 0.16
CA GLY A 90 2.41 -15.64 -0.12
C GLY A 90 3.15 -16.33 1.02
N SER A 91 4.22 -15.73 1.52
CA SER A 91 5.01 -16.25 2.64
C SER A 91 4.18 -16.33 3.92
N PHE A 92 3.39 -15.28 4.22
CA PHE A 92 2.50 -15.30 5.38
C PHE A 92 1.47 -16.41 5.28
N LEU A 93 0.80 -16.53 4.13
CA LEU A 93 -0.25 -17.55 3.93
C LEU A 93 0.31 -18.95 3.98
N ALA A 94 1.52 -19.19 3.45
CA ALA A 94 2.18 -20.49 3.55
C ALA A 94 2.43 -20.88 5.01
N LEU A 95 2.97 -19.96 5.82
CA LEU A 95 3.23 -20.22 7.25
C LEU A 95 1.94 -20.34 8.06
N HIS A 96 0.95 -19.49 7.81
CA HIS A 96 -0.35 -19.52 8.48
C HIS A 96 -1.11 -20.82 8.18
N GLY A 97 -1.05 -21.29 6.94
CA GLY A 97 -1.68 -22.53 6.50
C GLY A 97 -0.99 -23.82 6.93
N MET A 98 0.23 -23.76 7.54
CA MET A 98 0.90 -24.94 8.09
C MET A 98 0.14 -25.56 9.28
N ASN A 99 -0.66 -24.76 9.97
CA ASN A 99 -1.53 -25.27 11.01
C ASN A 99 -2.90 -25.62 10.41
N PRO A 100 -3.28 -26.90 10.26
CA PRO A 100 -4.55 -27.27 9.65
C PRO A 100 -5.78 -26.87 10.46
N GLU A 101 -5.60 -26.60 11.76
CA GLU A 101 -6.67 -26.11 12.65
C GLU A 101 -6.90 -24.60 12.53
N GLU A 102 -5.97 -23.87 11.96
CA GLU A 102 -6.13 -22.43 11.76
C GLU A 102 -7.04 -22.15 10.55
N LYS A 103 -8.21 -21.61 10.81
CA LYS A 103 -9.23 -21.33 9.79
C LYS A 103 -9.54 -19.83 9.66
N ARG A 104 -8.94 -18.99 10.49
CA ARG A 104 -9.15 -17.54 10.46
C ARG A 104 -8.49 -16.93 9.22
N ARG A 105 -9.18 -16.03 8.59
CA ARG A 105 -8.75 -15.42 7.32
C ARG A 105 -7.88 -14.19 7.56
N LEU A 106 -6.96 -13.96 6.64
CA LEU A 106 -6.28 -12.69 6.48
C LEU A 106 -7.02 -11.87 5.43
N HIS A 107 -7.41 -10.65 5.79
CA HIS A 107 -8.05 -9.71 4.88
C HIS A 107 -7.02 -8.71 4.37
N ILE A 108 -6.89 -8.57 3.06
CA ILE A 108 -5.92 -7.68 2.44
C ILE A 108 -6.62 -6.45 1.88
N GLY A 109 -6.54 -5.34 2.63
CA GLY A 109 -6.85 -4.02 2.13
C GLY A 109 -5.56 -3.30 1.71
N PHE A 110 -5.53 -2.73 0.51
CA PHE A 110 -4.34 -2.07 -0.01
C PHE A 110 -4.67 -0.79 -0.77
N SER A 111 -3.68 0.07 -0.92
CA SER A 111 -3.78 1.36 -1.63
C SER A 111 -2.45 1.79 -2.21
N ALA A 112 -2.47 2.91 -2.95
CA ALA A 112 -1.26 3.60 -3.41
C ALA A 112 -0.41 4.20 -2.26
N GLY A 113 -0.97 4.26 -1.05
CA GLY A 113 -0.43 5.04 0.06
C GLY A 113 -1.01 6.46 0.08
N ARG A 114 -1.36 6.90 1.28
CA ARG A 114 -2.00 8.21 1.50
C ARG A 114 -1.04 9.38 1.28
N PHE A 115 0.21 9.18 1.68
CA PHE A 115 1.20 10.24 1.73
C PHE A 115 2.24 10.05 0.63
N GLU A 116 2.49 11.10 -0.11
CA GLU A 116 3.45 11.10 -1.22
C GLU A 116 4.87 10.78 -0.75
N PHE A 117 5.27 11.27 0.42
CA PHE A 117 6.58 11.00 0.98
C PHE A 117 6.87 9.51 1.19
N MET A 118 5.83 8.66 1.32
CA MET A 118 6.01 7.21 1.50
C MET A 118 6.47 6.52 0.21
N ALA A 119 6.10 7.04 -0.95
CA ALA A 119 6.45 6.48 -2.25
C ALA A 119 7.76 7.09 -2.81
N ARG A 120 8.09 8.31 -2.41
CA ARG A 120 9.27 9.05 -2.87
C ARG A 120 10.60 8.31 -2.73
N PRO A 121 10.92 7.62 -1.62
CA PRO A 121 12.17 6.85 -1.48
C PRO A 121 12.27 5.66 -2.45
N TYR A 122 11.16 5.26 -3.05
CA TYR A 122 11.08 4.17 -4.04
C TYR A 122 11.06 4.71 -5.48
N GLY A 123 11.40 5.98 -5.69
CA GLY A 123 11.47 6.58 -7.01
C GLY A 123 10.12 6.91 -7.65
N ILE A 124 9.02 6.79 -6.91
CA ILE A 124 7.67 7.11 -7.39
C ILE A 124 7.45 8.62 -7.23
N VAL A 125 8.01 9.36 -8.15
CA VAL A 125 8.00 10.83 -8.22
C VAL A 125 7.89 11.24 -9.68
N PRO A 126 7.36 12.43 -9.98
CA PRO A 126 7.46 12.98 -11.33
C PRO A 126 8.94 13.21 -11.70
N ARG A 127 9.30 12.89 -12.94
CA ARG A 127 10.69 12.98 -13.44
C ARG A 127 10.99 14.32 -14.09
N ASP A 128 9.96 15.02 -14.54
CA ASP A 128 10.04 16.33 -15.20
C ASP A 128 8.74 17.14 -15.01
N GLU A 129 8.71 18.33 -15.58
CA GLU A 129 7.56 19.26 -15.47
C GLU A 129 6.29 18.72 -16.14
N VAL A 130 6.42 17.91 -17.20
CA VAL A 130 5.28 17.28 -17.89
C VAL A 130 4.64 16.25 -17.00
N GLU A 131 5.43 15.39 -16.38
CA GLU A 131 4.92 14.40 -15.40
C GLU A 131 4.36 15.08 -14.16
N GLU A 132 4.96 16.18 -13.68
CA GLU A 132 4.43 16.96 -12.56
C GLU A 132 3.02 17.47 -12.86
N ALA A 133 2.81 18.03 -14.06
CA ALA A 133 1.50 18.52 -14.48
C ALA A 133 0.45 17.42 -14.59
N ALA A 134 0.85 16.23 -15.06
CA ALA A 134 -0.01 15.06 -15.19
C ALA A 134 -0.06 14.17 -13.92
N TRP A 135 0.70 14.50 -12.88
CA TRP A 135 0.95 13.62 -11.72
C TRP A 135 -0.30 13.07 -11.03
N PRO A 136 -1.38 13.85 -10.83
CA PRO A 136 -2.59 13.32 -10.22
C PRO A 136 -3.22 12.14 -10.99
N ALA A 137 -3.16 12.18 -12.32
CA ALA A 137 -3.64 11.10 -13.18
C ALA A 137 -2.65 9.92 -13.21
N LEU A 138 -1.35 10.23 -13.36
CA LEU A 138 -0.28 9.22 -13.39
C LEU A 138 -0.22 8.37 -12.12
N ARG A 139 -0.37 8.97 -10.95
CA ARG A 139 -0.44 8.21 -9.69
C ARG A 139 -1.57 7.19 -9.69
N GLY A 140 -2.72 7.54 -10.26
CA GLY A 140 -3.85 6.63 -10.41
C GLY A 140 -3.52 5.46 -11.34
N GLN A 141 -2.88 5.72 -12.46
CA GLN A 141 -2.45 4.69 -13.42
C GLN A 141 -1.37 3.78 -12.86
N ILE A 142 -0.34 4.33 -12.22
CA ILE A 142 0.70 3.56 -11.52
C ILE A 142 0.07 2.63 -10.48
N PHE A 143 -0.89 3.13 -9.72
CA PHE A 143 -1.57 2.30 -8.72
C PHE A 143 -2.43 1.22 -9.36
N ALA A 144 -3.14 1.51 -10.44
CA ALA A 144 -3.95 0.52 -11.16
C ALA A 144 -3.09 -0.62 -11.70
N GLU A 145 -1.97 -0.31 -12.34
CA GLU A 145 -1.02 -1.30 -12.85
C GLU A 145 -0.38 -2.12 -11.72
N ALA A 146 0.09 -1.45 -10.66
CA ALA A 146 0.64 -2.14 -9.50
C ALA A 146 -0.39 -3.06 -8.84
N SER A 147 -1.66 -2.66 -8.81
CA SER A 147 -2.76 -3.50 -8.30
C SER A 147 -2.99 -4.72 -9.17
N GLU A 148 -2.96 -4.56 -10.50
CA GLU A 148 -3.09 -5.68 -11.43
C GLU A 148 -1.93 -6.68 -11.24
N ILE A 149 -0.68 -6.21 -11.23
CA ILE A 149 0.50 -7.05 -11.00
C ILE A 149 0.38 -7.78 -9.67
N PHE A 150 0.04 -7.08 -8.60
CA PHE A 150 -0.12 -7.65 -7.27
C PHE A 150 -1.16 -8.78 -7.24
N LEU A 151 -2.35 -8.54 -7.79
CA LEU A 151 -3.43 -9.51 -7.80
C LEU A 151 -3.14 -10.72 -8.68
N ARG A 152 -2.51 -10.52 -9.84
CA ARG A 152 -2.12 -11.60 -10.75
C ARG A 152 -1.06 -12.50 -10.11
N LEU A 153 -0.06 -11.93 -9.43
CA LEU A 153 0.93 -12.71 -8.68
C LEU A 153 0.29 -13.51 -7.54
N LEU A 154 -0.67 -12.92 -6.81
CA LEU A 154 -1.42 -13.65 -5.79
C LEU A 154 -2.28 -14.77 -6.37
N ASN A 155 -2.72 -14.63 -7.61
CA ASN A 155 -3.42 -15.68 -8.36
C ASN A 155 -2.49 -16.78 -8.91
N GLY A 156 -1.18 -16.68 -8.67
CA GLY A 156 -0.17 -17.64 -9.12
C GLY A 156 0.23 -17.50 -10.59
N GLU A 157 -0.07 -16.35 -11.21
CA GLU A 157 0.33 -16.09 -12.60
C GLU A 157 1.82 -15.77 -12.70
N VAL A 158 2.43 -16.16 -13.82
CA VAL A 158 3.78 -15.73 -14.18
C VAL A 158 3.68 -14.44 -14.99
N ILE A 159 4.37 -13.41 -14.54
CA ILE A 159 4.40 -12.10 -15.20
C ILE A 159 5.81 -11.82 -15.69
N SER A 160 5.94 -11.40 -16.94
CA SER A 160 7.19 -10.95 -17.55
C SER A 160 7.15 -9.44 -17.83
N SER A 161 8.31 -8.80 -17.97
CA SER A 161 8.41 -7.35 -18.18
C SER A 161 7.75 -6.83 -19.44
N ASP A 162 7.58 -7.66 -20.46
CA ASP A 162 6.86 -7.32 -21.70
C ASP A 162 5.34 -7.23 -21.53
N MET A 163 4.81 -7.80 -20.45
CA MET A 163 3.39 -7.70 -20.08
C MET A 163 3.05 -6.39 -19.35
N ILE A 164 4.05 -5.62 -18.96
CA ILE A 164 3.87 -4.32 -18.31
C ILE A 164 3.43 -3.29 -19.37
N GLY A 165 2.30 -2.66 -19.13
CA GLY A 165 1.72 -1.67 -20.03
C GLY A 165 2.57 -0.41 -20.14
N LYS A 166 2.47 0.27 -21.29
CA LYS A 166 3.00 1.63 -21.45
C LYS A 166 1.88 2.62 -21.19
N THR A 167 2.09 3.54 -20.29
CA THR A 167 1.16 4.65 -20.07
C THR A 167 1.32 5.68 -21.18
N ILE A 168 0.24 5.95 -21.91
CA ILE A 168 0.20 7.00 -22.95
C ILE A 168 -0.50 8.20 -22.32
N LEU A 169 0.19 9.35 -22.33
CA LEU A 169 -0.43 10.60 -21.90
C LEU A 169 -1.39 11.12 -22.98
N THR A 170 -2.58 11.47 -22.56
CA THR A 170 -3.60 12.11 -23.38
C THR A 170 -3.98 13.45 -22.76
N ARG A 171 -4.74 14.30 -23.48
CA ARG A 171 -5.24 15.58 -22.97
C ARG A 171 -5.95 15.41 -21.61
N ASP A 172 -6.68 14.35 -21.41
CA ASP A 172 -7.47 14.10 -20.21
C ASP A 172 -6.63 13.86 -18.94
N ASN A 173 -5.33 13.62 -19.10
CA ASN A 173 -4.40 13.47 -17.98
C ASN A 173 -3.95 14.83 -17.40
N PHE A 174 -4.27 15.94 -18.06
CA PHE A 174 -3.84 17.28 -17.66
C PHE A 174 -5.01 18.14 -17.19
N ARG A 175 -4.76 19.00 -16.20
CA ARG A 175 -5.77 19.87 -15.61
C ARG A 175 -6.12 21.07 -16.49
N SER A 176 -5.17 21.51 -17.32
CA SER A 176 -5.34 22.67 -18.21
C SER A 176 -4.93 22.37 -19.64
N ASP A 177 -5.45 23.14 -20.60
CA ASP A 177 -5.02 23.08 -22.00
C ASP A 177 -3.60 23.57 -22.17
N GLU A 178 -3.18 24.53 -21.36
CA GLU A 178 -1.82 25.08 -21.37
C GLU A 178 -0.79 23.99 -21.02
N ASP A 179 -1.02 23.24 -19.95
CA ASP A 179 -0.16 22.11 -19.56
C ASP A 179 -0.04 21.09 -20.70
N TRP A 180 -1.17 20.76 -21.33
CA TRP A 180 -1.18 19.82 -22.46
C TRP A 180 -0.42 20.32 -23.70
N GLN A 181 -0.56 21.61 -24.04
CA GLN A 181 0.13 22.20 -25.21
C GLN A 181 1.65 22.25 -25.02
N ASN A 182 2.13 22.27 -23.79
CA ASN A 182 3.55 22.26 -23.47
C ASN A 182 4.18 20.85 -23.53
N VAL A 183 3.38 19.79 -23.75
CA VAL A 183 3.89 18.41 -23.87
C VAL A 183 4.63 18.26 -25.20
N PRO A 184 5.93 17.91 -25.22
CA PRO A 184 6.66 17.64 -26.45
C PRO A 184 6.01 16.50 -27.25
N VAL A 185 5.93 16.64 -28.56
CA VAL A 185 5.34 15.63 -29.46
C VAL A 185 6.00 14.25 -29.34
N SER A 186 7.27 14.22 -28.91
CA SER A 186 8.02 12.99 -28.65
C SER A 186 7.70 12.32 -27.31
N TYR A 187 6.93 12.98 -26.44
CA TYR A 187 6.62 12.50 -25.09
C TYR A 187 5.34 11.66 -25.11
N THR A 188 5.46 10.45 -25.61
CA THR A 188 4.29 9.58 -25.78
C THR A 188 4.18 8.42 -24.80
N HIS A 189 5.22 8.17 -23.97
CA HIS A 189 5.23 6.98 -23.14
C HIS A 189 5.88 7.22 -21.77
N LEU A 190 5.13 7.02 -20.70
CA LEU A 190 5.68 6.73 -19.38
C LEU A 190 5.86 5.22 -19.27
N ARG A 191 7.06 4.78 -18.97
CA ARG A 191 7.29 3.40 -18.55
C ARG A 191 6.87 3.29 -17.09
N ALA A 192 5.98 2.35 -16.78
CA ALA A 192 5.85 1.87 -15.42
C ALA A 192 7.22 1.32 -15.00
N HIS A 193 7.66 1.71 -13.81
CA HIS A 193 8.98 1.51 -13.26
C HIS A 193 9.74 0.29 -13.76
N GLU A 194 10.85 0.54 -14.47
CA GLU A 194 11.93 -0.43 -14.55
C GLU A 194 12.56 -0.49 -13.16
N THR A 195 12.24 -1.51 -12.41
CA THR A 195 12.97 -1.92 -11.18
C THR A 195 14.17 -2.75 -11.58
#